data_d948d136b57a867e175c12fafdb27718
#
_entry.id   d948d136b57a867e175c12fafdb27718
#
_cell.length_a   1.000
_cell.length_b   1.000
_cell.length_c   1.000
_cell.angle_alpha   90.00
_cell.angle_beta   90.00
_cell.angle_gamma   90.00
#
_symmetry.space_group_name_H-M   'P 1'
#
loop_
_entity.id
_entity.type
_entity.pdbx_description
1 polymer ?
#
loop_
_entity_poly.entity_id
_entity_poly.type
_entity_poly.pdbx_seq_one_letter_code
_entity_poly.pdbx_strand_id
1 'polypeptide(L)'
;MTSKISCFDRAVFRRALKKTAPVWILYTLYELLLPLRLFSFCRGVSSCTDDFLVQIEKTILGYARINASLLPFLLGGLLAWVLFFWLFRAGTAYFYAALPVRRETLFLTNYLTGLLLCAAPALLSSLLLWAVGAGFGAAVFVPAMQVFTATMLGFLLFFSFAVLVCCVVGQMAAMPIVYVILNFTFFVLETIVRHLLFTFVYGMPYSQSSTMQSFALHATPVLGLLQGGFRVQTDWLERDGMYYMEYAPRLEGWSYLGMLA
;
A
#
# COMPACT_ATOMS: atom_id res chain seq x y z
N MET A 1 0.02 44.00 -7.97
CA MET A 1 -0.28 43.14 -6.81
C MET A 1 0.11 41.74 -7.18
N THR A 2 1.28 41.29 -6.82
CA THR A 2 1.74 39.89 -6.98
C THR A 2 1.09 39.08 -5.90
N SER A 3 -0.03 38.42 -6.22
CA SER A 3 -0.62 37.42 -5.32
C SER A 3 0.41 36.31 -5.12
N LYS A 4 0.89 36.12 -3.90
CA LYS A 4 1.71 34.97 -3.53
C LYS A 4 0.96 33.74 -4.00
N ILE A 5 1.55 33.00 -4.94
CA ILE A 5 1.01 31.75 -5.45
C ILE A 5 1.09 30.75 -4.29
N SER A 6 0.00 30.62 -3.53
CA SER A 6 -0.09 29.58 -2.51
C SER A 6 -0.44 28.27 -3.22
N CYS A 7 0.48 27.32 -3.23
CA CYS A 7 0.24 25.99 -3.77
C CYS A 7 -0.74 25.17 -2.91
N PHE A 8 -1.15 25.68 -1.75
CA PHE A 8 -2.00 24.98 -0.78
C PHE A 8 -3.09 25.90 -0.24
N ASP A 9 -4.34 25.48 -0.35
CA ASP A 9 -5.51 26.20 0.19
C ASP A 9 -6.05 25.52 1.46
N ARG A 10 -5.98 26.24 2.58
CA ARG A 10 -6.39 25.72 3.89
C ARG A 10 -7.91 25.46 3.97
N ALA A 11 -8.73 26.18 3.24
CA ALA A 11 -10.18 26.02 3.24
C ALA A 11 -10.56 24.72 2.52
N VAL A 12 -9.93 24.47 1.34
CA VAL A 12 -10.09 23.24 0.56
C VAL A 12 -9.63 22.03 1.39
N PHE A 13 -8.46 22.13 2.03
CA PHE A 13 -7.93 21.10 2.89
C PHE A 13 -8.89 20.70 4.03
N ARG A 14 -9.40 21.69 4.78
CA ARG A 14 -10.35 21.42 5.89
C ARG A 14 -11.66 20.77 5.40
N ARG A 15 -12.13 21.17 4.22
CA ARG A 15 -13.32 20.57 3.62
C ARG A 15 -13.05 19.12 3.18
N ALA A 16 -11.91 18.87 2.54
CA ALA A 16 -11.47 17.54 2.14
C ALA A 16 -11.36 16.61 3.36
N LEU A 17 -10.71 17.08 4.45
CA LEU A 17 -10.55 16.35 5.70
C LEU A 17 -11.90 15.94 6.30
N LYS A 18 -12.87 16.85 6.36
CA LYS A 18 -14.22 16.54 6.87
C LYS A 18 -14.95 15.53 5.99
N LYS A 19 -14.81 15.65 4.68
CA LYS A 19 -15.47 14.78 3.72
C LYS A 19 -14.92 13.34 3.78
N THR A 20 -13.63 13.18 4.00
CA THR A 20 -12.95 11.89 4.08
C THR A 20 -12.93 11.32 5.49
N ALA A 21 -13.52 12.01 6.49
CA ALA A 21 -13.48 11.61 7.89
C ALA A 21 -13.80 10.11 8.15
N PRO A 22 -14.86 9.50 7.60
CA PRO A 22 -15.15 8.11 7.87
C PRO A 22 -14.03 7.16 7.35
N VAL A 23 -13.42 7.49 6.21
CA VAL A 23 -12.38 6.65 5.60
C VAL A 23 -11.09 6.70 6.42
N TRP A 24 -10.61 7.90 6.73
CA TRP A 24 -9.33 8.02 7.46
C TRP A 24 -9.45 7.62 8.93
N ILE A 25 -10.60 7.79 9.58
CA ILE A 25 -10.81 7.31 10.95
C ILE A 25 -10.73 5.78 10.98
N LEU A 26 -11.39 5.10 10.03
CA LEU A 26 -11.36 3.65 9.94
C LEU A 26 -9.94 3.13 9.64
N TYR A 27 -9.21 3.83 8.76
CA TYR A 27 -7.82 3.52 8.47
C TYR A 27 -6.92 3.72 9.70
N THR A 28 -7.08 4.84 10.41
CA THR A 28 -6.31 5.12 11.63
C THR A 28 -6.57 4.05 12.69
N LEU A 29 -7.84 3.63 12.85
CA LEU A 29 -8.20 2.56 13.78
C LEU A 29 -7.52 1.24 13.40
N TYR A 30 -7.52 0.89 12.11
CA TYR A 30 -6.80 -0.29 11.61
C TYR A 30 -5.30 -0.22 11.93
N GLU A 31 -4.64 0.89 11.62
CA GLU A 31 -3.22 1.10 11.89
C GLU A 31 -2.87 0.98 13.38
N LEU A 32 -3.74 1.49 14.26
CA LEU A 32 -3.55 1.38 15.71
C LEU A 32 -3.74 -0.06 16.25
N LEU A 33 -4.46 -0.92 15.52
CA LEU A 33 -4.56 -2.34 15.90
C LEU A 33 -3.23 -3.09 15.75
N LEU A 34 -2.32 -2.65 14.86
CA LEU A 34 -1.04 -3.32 14.63
C LEU A 34 -0.13 -3.29 15.87
N PRO A 35 0.18 -2.13 16.46
CA PRO A 35 0.97 -2.09 17.71
C PRO A 35 0.26 -2.76 18.88
N LEU A 36 -1.08 -2.72 18.96
CA LEU A 36 -1.83 -3.46 19.97
C LEU A 36 -1.69 -4.98 19.84
N ARG A 37 -1.73 -5.50 18.62
CA ARG A 37 -1.49 -6.93 18.34
C ARG A 37 -0.06 -7.32 18.71
N LEU A 38 0.93 -6.50 18.35
CA LEU A 38 2.31 -6.74 18.73
C LEU A 38 2.46 -6.76 20.26
N PHE A 39 1.88 -5.79 20.96
CA PHE A 39 1.90 -5.72 22.43
C PHE A 39 1.26 -6.95 23.07
N SER A 40 0.11 -7.40 22.57
CA SER A 40 -0.56 -8.60 23.05
C SER A 40 0.28 -9.85 22.82
N PHE A 41 0.96 -9.95 21.67
CA PHE A 41 1.89 -11.03 21.35
C PHE A 41 3.08 -11.06 22.34
N CYS A 42 3.73 -9.92 22.53
CA CYS A 42 4.87 -9.79 23.44
C CYS A 42 4.51 -10.11 24.90
N ARG A 43 3.30 -9.77 25.33
CA ARG A 43 2.84 -10.04 26.70
C ARG A 43 2.50 -11.51 26.97
N GLY A 44 2.17 -12.27 25.92
CA GLY A 44 1.85 -13.70 26.02
C GLY A 44 3.06 -14.62 26.16
N VAL A 45 4.28 -14.11 25.93
CA VAL A 45 5.53 -14.89 25.99
C VAL A 45 6.29 -14.53 27.28
N SER A 46 6.53 -15.52 28.10
CA SER A 46 7.11 -15.35 29.45
C SER A 46 8.65 -15.37 29.50
N SER A 47 9.34 -15.55 28.38
CA SER A 47 10.80 -15.64 28.32
C SER A 47 11.36 -14.76 27.20
N CYS A 48 12.17 -13.76 27.58
CA CYS A 48 12.98 -12.98 26.63
C CYS A 48 14.21 -13.78 26.22
N THR A 49 14.05 -14.66 25.23
CA THR A 49 15.15 -15.35 24.57
C THR A 49 15.51 -14.62 23.27
N ASP A 50 16.71 -14.83 22.73
CA ASP A 50 17.11 -14.24 21.44
C ASP A 50 16.14 -14.63 20.32
N ASP A 51 15.62 -15.83 20.33
CA ASP A 51 14.57 -16.30 19.40
C ASP A 51 13.29 -15.45 19.47
N PHE A 52 12.92 -14.98 20.66
CA PHE A 52 11.75 -14.12 20.85
C PHE A 52 11.95 -12.73 20.24
N LEU A 53 13.14 -12.14 20.38
CA LEU A 53 13.46 -10.84 19.77
C LEU A 53 13.37 -10.91 18.25
N VAL A 54 13.90 -11.96 17.66
CA VAL A 54 13.79 -12.22 16.21
C VAL A 54 12.34 -12.42 15.78
N GLN A 55 11.53 -13.08 16.59
CA GLN A 55 10.11 -13.29 16.29
C GLN A 55 9.33 -11.97 16.31
N ILE A 56 9.67 -11.03 17.18
CA ILE A 56 9.12 -9.65 17.17
C ILE A 56 9.42 -8.99 15.85
N GLU A 57 10.67 -9.02 15.41
CA GLU A 57 11.13 -8.41 14.17
C GLU A 57 10.40 -9.01 12.94
N LYS A 58 10.31 -10.34 12.86
CA LYS A 58 9.54 -11.04 11.83
C LYS A 58 8.07 -10.63 11.81
N THR A 59 7.47 -10.47 12.98
CA THR A 59 6.06 -10.09 13.11
C THR A 59 5.84 -8.66 12.57
N ILE A 60 6.74 -7.73 12.90
CA ILE A 60 6.69 -6.35 12.40
C ILE A 60 6.86 -6.33 10.87
N LEU A 61 7.87 -7.00 10.34
CA LEU A 61 8.11 -7.06 8.89
C LEU A 61 6.95 -7.76 8.15
N GLY A 62 6.31 -8.73 8.78
CA GLY A 62 5.13 -9.41 8.23
C GLY A 62 3.94 -8.46 7.96
N TYR A 63 3.82 -7.36 8.70
CA TYR A 63 2.80 -6.35 8.45
C TYR A 63 2.99 -5.61 7.13
N ALA A 64 4.24 -5.47 6.66
CA ALA A 64 4.54 -4.80 5.40
C ALA A 64 3.81 -5.43 4.21
N ARG A 65 3.60 -6.75 4.22
CA ARG A 65 2.95 -7.47 3.11
C ARG A 65 1.54 -6.96 2.80
N ILE A 66 0.70 -6.80 3.81
CA ILE A 66 -0.69 -6.33 3.63
C ILE A 66 -0.72 -4.81 3.51
N ASN A 67 0.10 -4.12 4.31
CA ASN A 67 0.13 -2.66 4.36
C ASN A 67 0.75 -2.02 3.11
N ALA A 68 1.56 -2.75 2.35
CA ALA A 68 2.12 -2.25 1.08
C ALA A 68 1.32 -2.66 -0.16
N SER A 69 0.37 -3.61 -0.06
CA SER A 69 -0.35 -4.15 -1.20
C SER A 69 -1.87 -3.91 -1.15
N LEU A 70 -2.58 -4.77 -0.44
CA LEU A 70 -4.05 -4.78 -0.45
C LEU A 70 -4.65 -3.52 0.19
N LEU A 71 -4.08 -3.10 1.32
CA LEU A 71 -4.58 -1.94 2.05
C LEU A 71 -4.43 -0.63 1.26
N PRO A 72 -3.24 -0.31 0.70
CA PRO A 72 -3.07 0.86 -0.16
C PRO A 72 -3.92 0.81 -1.44
N PHE A 73 -4.13 -0.37 -2.03
CA PHE A 73 -5.01 -0.53 -3.17
C PHE A 73 -6.45 -0.09 -2.83
N LEU A 74 -7.02 -0.61 -1.75
CA LEU A 74 -8.38 -0.26 -1.33
C LEU A 74 -8.49 1.20 -0.87
N LEU A 75 -7.55 1.63 -0.01
CA LEU A 75 -7.55 2.98 0.55
C LEU A 75 -7.28 4.04 -0.53
N GLY A 76 -6.32 3.79 -1.41
CA GLY A 76 -5.98 4.68 -2.53
C GLY A 76 -7.14 4.90 -3.47
N GLY A 77 -7.83 3.82 -3.86
CA GLY A 77 -9.04 3.89 -4.68
C GLY A 77 -10.17 4.66 -4.01
N LEU A 78 -10.47 4.35 -2.73
CA LEU A 78 -11.50 5.03 -1.94
C LEU A 78 -11.20 6.51 -1.72
N LEU A 79 -9.99 6.86 -1.32
CA LEU A 79 -9.59 8.25 -1.10
C LEU A 79 -9.62 9.06 -2.39
N ALA A 80 -9.11 8.49 -3.50
CA ALA A 80 -9.19 9.15 -4.80
C ALA A 80 -10.65 9.40 -5.22
N TRP A 81 -11.51 8.39 -5.08
CA TRP A 81 -12.94 8.52 -5.39
C TRP A 81 -13.64 9.62 -4.57
N VAL A 82 -13.38 9.68 -3.27
CA VAL A 82 -14.01 10.68 -2.38
C VAL A 82 -13.41 12.08 -2.60
N LEU A 83 -12.08 12.22 -2.71
CA LEU A 83 -11.40 13.50 -2.87
C LEU A 83 -11.69 14.16 -4.23
N PHE A 84 -11.70 13.36 -5.28
CA PHE A 84 -11.93 13.84 -6.65
C PHE A 84 -13.39 13.72 -7.12
N PHE A 85 -14.33 13.41 -6.22
CA PHE A 85 -15.77 13.37 -6.49
C PHE A 85 -16.33 14.60 -7.21
N TRP A 86 -15.74 15.76 -6.96
CA TRP A 86 -16.18 17.02 -7.56
C TRP A 86 -16.01 17.05 -9.09
N LEU A 87 -15.11 16.23 -9.66
CA LEU A 87 -14.92 16.11 -11.10
C LEU A 87 -16.12 15.47 -11.81
N PHE A 88 -16.87 14.62 -11.12
CA PHE A 88 -17.94 13.82 -11.72
C PHE A 88 -19.32 14.48 -11.68
N ARG A 89 -19.52 15.54 -10.92
CA ARG A 89 -20.79 16.25 -10.81
C ARG A 89 -20.68 17.65 -11.42
N ALA A 90 -21.43 17.90 -12.50
CA ALA A 90 -21.44 19.18 -13.20
C ALA A 90 -21.70 20.38 -12.23
N GLY A 91 -22.69 20.27 -11.35
CA GLY A 91 -23.02 21.33 -10.38
C GLY A 91 -21.88 21.63 -9.40
N THR A 92 -21.16 20.61 -8.92
CA THR A 92 -19.98 20.81 -8.06
C THR A 92 -18.78 21.29 -8.85
N ALA A 93 -18.59 20.81 -10.08
CA ALA A 93 -17.53 21.26 -10.96
C ALA A 93 -17.67 22.76 -11.30
N TYR A 94 -18.87 23.23 -11.61
CA TYR A 94 -19.13 24.66 -11.82
C TYR A 94 -18.88 25.49 -10.56
N PHE A 95 -19.29 25.01 -9.38
CA PHE A 95 -19.00 25.69 -8.12
C PHE A 95 -17.49 25.84 -7.89
N TYR A 96 -16.72 24.76 -8.09
CA TYR A 96 -15.26 24.81 -7.94
C TYR A 96 -14.58 25.66 -9.03
N ALA A 97 -15.15 25.70 -10.26
CA ALA A 97 -14.66 26.54 -11.34
C ALA A 97 -14.91 28.04 -11.09
N ALA A 98 -15.96 28.39 -10.33
CA ALA A 98 -16.29 29.75 -9.94
C ALA A 98 -15.46 30.30 -8.77
N LEU A 99 -14.74 29.42 -8.05
CA LEU A 99 -13.86 29.84 -6.95
C LEU A 99 -12.64 30.61 -7.51
N PRO A 100 -12.19 31.68 -6.82
CA PRO A 100 -10.99 32.44 -7.23
C PRO A 100 -9.68 31.68 -6.92
N VAL A 101 -9.69 30.36 -7.11
CA VAL A 101 -8.56 29.46 -6.86
C VAL A 101 -8.17 28.80 -8.17
N ARG A 102 -6.87 28.71 -8.45
CA ARG A 102 -6.37 28.04 -9.65
C ARG A 102 -6.68 26.55 -9.59
N ARG A 103 -7.07 25.97 -10.72
CA ARG A 103 -7.39 24.53 -10.82
C ARG A 103 -6.24 23.63 -10.35
N GLU A 104 -5.01 24.03 -10.65
CA GLU A 104 -3.78 23.34 -10.22
C GLU A 104 -3.65 23.29 -8.69
N THR A 105 -3.90 24.42 -8.02
CA THR A 105 -3.86 24.50 -6.55
C THR A 105 -4.92 23.61 -5.92
N LEU A 106 -6.11 23.56 -6.50
CA LEU A 106 -7.20 22.71 -6.04
C LEU A 106 -6.87 21.21 -6.19
N PHE A 107 -6.32 20.83 -7.35
CA PHE A 107 -5.88 19.46 -7.60
C PHE A 107 -4.76 19.07 -6.63
N LEU A 108 -3.72 19.90 -6.53
CA LEU A 108 -2.55 19.64 -5.67
C LEU A 108 -2.94 19.57 -4.19
N THR A 109 -3.84 20.46 -3.72
CA THR A 109 -4.33 20.44 -2.33
C THR A 109 -5.05 19.12 -2.03
N ASN A 110 -5.93 18.63 -2.91
CA ASN A 110 -6.62 17.35 -2.73
C ASN A 110 -5.65 16.17 -2.78
N TYR A 111 -4.68 16.19 -3.70
CA TYR A 111 -3.67 15.14 -3.80
C TYR A 111 -2.80 15.06 -2.54
N LEU A 112 -2.28 16.20 -2.09
CA LEU A 112 -1.50 16.29 -0.84
C LEU A 112 -2.32 15.89 0.38
N THR A 113 -3.62 16.25 0.40
CA THR A 113 -4.52 15.81 1.47
C THR A 113 -4.61 14.29 1.54
N GLY A 114 -4.77 13.62 0.39
CA GLY A 114 -4.79 12.16 0.33
C GLY A 114 -3.49 11.53 0.85
N LEU A 115 -2.34 12.06 0.46
CA LEU A 115 -1.04 11.61 0.96
C LEU A 115 -0.90 11.80 2.49
N LEU A 116 -1.27 12.96 3.01
CA LEU A 116 -1.20 13.24 4.45
C LEU A 116 -2.13 12.34 5.26
N LEU A 117 -3.32 12.04 4.75
CA LEU A 117 -4.28 11.17 5.42
C LEU A 117 -3.79 9.72 5.55
N CYS A 118 -2.94 9.27 4.65
CA CYS A 118 -2.26 7.98 4.78
C CYS A 118 -0.98 8.09 5.62
N ALA A 119 -0.15 9.10 5.37
CA ALA A 119 1.15 9.26 6.02
C ALA A 119 1.05 9.41 7.54
N ALA A 120 0.09 10.21 8.04
CA ALA A 120 0.00 10.50 9.46
C ALA A 120 -0.33 9.25 10.31
N PRO A 121 -1.35 8.43 9.98
CA PRO A 121 -1.61 7.21 10.73
C PRO A 121 -0.51 6.15 10.58
N ALA A 122 0.04 5.98 9.37
CA ALA A 122 1.10 5.02 9.11
C ALA A 122 2.39 5.37 9.89
N LEU A 123 2.73 6.65 9.97
CA LEU A 123 3.87 7.11 10.77
C LEU A 123 3.62 6.91 12.27
N LEU A 124 2.42 7.22 12.73
CA LEU A 124 2.04 6.99 14.13
C LEU A 124 2.13 5.51 14.49
N SER A 125 1.58 4.62 13.67
CA SER A 125 1.61 3.17 13.90
C SER A 125 3.03 2.62 13.91
N SER A 126 3.90 3.06 12.98
CA SER A 126 5.29 2.63 12.94
C SER A 126 6.12 3.10 14.14
N LEU A 127 5.86 4.32 14.64
CA LEU A 127 6.48 4.82 15.86
C LEU A 127 6.01 4.03 17.10
N LEU A 128 4.72 3.68 17.14
CA LEU A 128 4.19 2.84 18.22
C LEU A 128 4.73 1.40 18.15
N LEU A 129 4.87 0.83 16.96
CA LEU A 129 5.52 -0.48 16.77
C LEU A 129 6.95 -0.47 17.28
N TRP A 130 7.71 0.58 16.95
CA TRP A 130 9.05 0.78 17.50
C TRP A 130 9.05 0.91 19.03
N ALA A 131 8.18 1.74 19.59
CA ALA A 131 8.11 1.95 21.03
C ALA A 131 7.75 0.67 21.81
N VAL A 132 6.80 -0.12 21.28
CA VAL A 132 6.43 -1.42 21.85
C VAL A 132 7.60 -2.39 21.77
N GLY A 133 8.24 -2.56 20.61
CA GLY A 133 9.37 -3.48 20.46
C GLY A 133 10.58 -3.09 21.31
N ALA A 134 10.91 -1.81 21.38
CA ALA A 134 11.97 -1.29 22.24
C ALA A 134 11.70 -1.52 23.74
N GLY A 135 10.41 -1.48 24.16
CA GLY A 135 10.00 -1.79 25.53
C GLY A 135 10.27 -3.24 25.93
N PHE A 136 10.39 -4.15 24.96
CA PHE A 136 10.78 -5.55 25.18
C PHE A 136 12.25 -5.84 24.84
N GLY A 137 13.08 -4.81 24.61
CA GLY A 137 14.52 -4.92 24.36
C GLY A 137 14.89 -5.25 22.91
N ALA A 138 13.96 -5.23 21.97
CA ALA A 138 14.24 -5.51 20.58
C ALA A 138 14.68 -4.26 19.79
N ALA A 139 15.70 -4.38 18.93
CA ALA A 139 16.21 -3.29 18.08
C ALA A 139 15.37 -3.12 16.81
N VAL A 140 14.10 -2.79 16.96
CA VAL A 140 13.09 -2.82 15.87
C VAL A 140 12.86 -1.48 15.17
N PHE A 141 13.74 -0.49 15.33
CA PHE A 141 13.60 0.81 14.66
C PHE A 141 13.63 0.67 13.13
N VAL A 142 14.61 -0.07 12.60
CA VAL A 142 14.77 -0.27 11.16
C VAL A 142 13.58 -1.03 10.56
N PRO A 143 13.14 -2.17 11.10
CA PRO A 143 11.94 -2.87 10.63
C PRO A 143 10.68 -2.01 10.65
N ALA A 144 10.46 -1.23 11.71
CA ALA A 144 9.29 -0.34 11.80
C ALA A 144 9.30 0.75 10.71
N MET A 145 10.47 1.34 10.43
CA MET A 145 10.63 2.32 9.35
C MET A 145 10.51 1.68 7.96
N GLN A 146 10.93 0.45 7.79
CA GLN A 146 10.72 -0.31 6.55
C GLN A 146 9.23 -0.54 6.27
N VAL A 147 8.44 -0.90 7.29
CA VAL A 147 6.97 -1.04 7.16
C VAL A 147 6.34 0.30 6.75
N PHE A 148 6.71 1.40 7.41
CA PHE A 148 6.24 2.74 7.03
C PHE A 148 6.55 3.08 5.58
N THR A 149 7.81 2.90 5.17
CA THR A 149 8.25 3.22 3.81
C THR A 149 7.54 2.36 2.76
N ALA A 150 7.39 1.05 3.03
CA ALA A 150 6.68 0.14 2.17
C ALA A 150 5.20 0.53 2.01
N THR A 151 4.53 0.89 3.10
CA THR A 151 3.14 1.37 3.10
C THR A 151 3.00 2.66 2.29
N MET A 152 3.91 3.61 2.48
CA MET A 152 3.88 4.88 1.77
C MET A 152 4.11 4.73 0.27
N LEU A 153 5.08 3.90 -0.14
CA LEU A 153 5.35 3.64 -1.55
C LEU A 153 4.19 2.91 -2.23
N GLY A 154 3.62 1.89 -1.57
CA GLY A 154 2.44 1.21 -2.06
C GLY A 154 1.23 2.15 -2.19
N PHE A 155 1.00 3.00 -1.18
CA PHE A 155 -0.07 3.98 -1.23
C PHE A 155 0.14 5.02 -2.35
N LEU A 156 1.32 5.55 -2.50
CA LEU A 156 1.65 6.53 -3.55
C LEU A 156 1.37 5.93 -4.93
N LEU A 157 1.78 4.69 -5.19
CA LEU A 157 1.54 3.99 -6.44
C LEU A 157 0.03 3.86 -6.73
N PHE A 158 -0.72 3.25 -5.83
CA PHE A 158 -2.15 2.97 -6.04
C PHE A 158 -2.99 4.23 -6.03
N PHE A 159 -2.68 5.21 -5.17
CA PHE A 159 -3.39 6.47 -5.10
C PHE A 159 -3.16 7.33 -6.35
N SER A 160 -1.91 7.44 -6.83
CA SER A 160 -1.60 8.17 -8.07
C SER A 160 -2.31 7.55 -9.27
N PHE A 161 -2.30 6.22 -9.36
CA PHE A 161 -3.01 5.50 -10.41
C PHE A 161 -4.53 5.70 -10.32
N ALA A 162 -5.12 5.66 -9.12
CA ALA A 162 -6.54 5.93 -8.91
C ALA A 162 -6.92 7.36 -9.28
N VAL A 163 -6.07 8.34 -8.96
CA VAL A 163 -6.27 9.76 -9.35
C VAL A 163 -6.22 9.91 -10.86
N LEU A 164 -5.29 9.24 -11.54
CA LEU A 164 -5.24 9.22 -13.00
C LEU A 164 -6.55 8.67 -13.59
N VAL A 165 -7.05 7.55 -13.06
CA VAL A 165 -8.33 6.98 -13.48
C VAL A 165 -9.48 7.97 -13.24
N CYS A 166 -9.50 8.70 -12.12
CA CYS A 166 -10.49 9.76 -11.86
C CYS A 166 -10.47 10.86 -12.92
N CYS A 167 -9.28 11.22 -13.43
CA CYS A 167 -9.15 12.23 -14.46
C CYS A 167 -9.63 11.79 -15.86
N VAL A 168 -9.50 10.49 -16.15
CA VAL A 168 -9.86 9.91 -17.45
C VAL A 168 -11.33 9.51 -17.52
N VAL A 169 -11.87 8.97 -16.42
CA VAL A 169 -13.25 8.45 -16.36
C VAL A 169 -14.22 9.58 -16.02
N GLY A 170 -15.14 9.87 -16.93
CA GLY A 170 -16.14 10.94 -16.75
C GLY A 170 -17.33 10.62 -15.85
N GLN A 171 -17.47 9.36 -15.38
CA GLN A 171 -18.61 8.89 -14.58
C GLN A 171 -18.15 8.40 -13.20
N MET A 172 -18.87 8.85 -12.17
CA MET A 172 -18.58 8.49 -10.78
C MET A 172 -18.64 6.98 -10.50
N ALA A 173 -19.67 6.30 -11.03
CA ALA A 173 -19.87 4.86 -10.80
C ALA A 173 -18.89 3.99 -11.62
N ALA A 174 -18.41 4.49 -12.76
CA ALA A 174 -17.46 3.77 -13.60
C ALA A 174 -16.04 3.79 -13.05
N MET A 175 -15.66 4.82 -12.28
CA MET A 175 -14.32 4.97 -11.75
C MET A 175 -13.83 3.75 -10.94
N PRO A 176 -14.52 3.27 -9.90
CA PRO A 176 -14.03 2.11 -9.15
C PRO A 176 -13.96 0.84 -9.99
N ILE A 177 -14.89 0.66 -10.93
CA ILE A 177 -14.92 -0.49 -11.84
C ILE A 177 -13.69 -0.47 -12.76
N VAL A 178 -13.43 0.67 -13.41
CA VAL A 178 -12.26 0.84 -14.30
C VAL A 178 -10.96 0.69 -13.53
N TYR A 179 -10.90 1.24 -12.32
CA TYR A 179 -9.73 1.11 -11.45
C TYR A 179 -9.40 -0.36 -11.14
N VAL A 180 -10.40 -1.15 -10.76
CA VAL A 180 -10.23 -2.58 -10.50
C VAL A 180 -9.86 -3.32 -11.78
N ILE A 181 -10.58 -3.11 -12.88
CA ILE A 181 -10.29 -3.77 -14.16
C ILE A 181 -8.85 -3.51 -14.57
N LEU A 182 -8.39 -2.27 -14.58
CA LEU A 182 -7.04 -1.92 -15.01
C LEU A 182 -5.96 -2.55 -14.11
N ASN A 183 -6.19 -2.63 -12.80
CA ASN A 183 -5.24 -3.28 -11.89
C ASN A 183 -5.14 -4.80 -12.10
N PHE A 184 -6.20 -5.46 -12.55
CA PHE A 184 -6.23 -6.92 -12.74
C PHE A 184 -6.15 -7.35 -14.22
N THR A 185 -6.03 -6.42 -15.16
CA THR A 185 -6.04 -6.70 -16.61
C THR A 185 -4.96 -7.72 -17.01
N PHE A 186 -3.75 -7.57 -16.53
CA PHE A 186 -2.66 -8.49 -16.86
C PHE A 186 -2.91 -9.91 -16.35
N PHE A 187 -3.43 -10.04 -15.15
CA PHE A 187 -3.78 -11.33 -14.57
C PHE A 187 -4.89 -12.05 -15.36
N VAL A 188 -5.93 -11.30 -15.72
CA VAL A 188 -7.06 -11.85 -16.50
C VAL A 188 -6.58 -12.22 -17.91
N LEU A 189 -5.79 -11.36 -18.56
CA LEU A 189 -5.27 -11.61 -19.90
C LEU A 189 -4.40 -12.87 -19.93
N GLU A 190 -3.48 -13.02 -18.98
CA GLU A 190 -2.66 -14.25 -18.89
C GLU A 190 -3.52 -15.48 -18.67
N THR A 191 -4.51 -15.41 -17.77
CA THR A 191 -5.39 -16.55 -17.50
C THR A 191 -6.14 -16.98 -18.77
N ILE A 192 -6.62 -16.02 -19.56
CA ILE A 192 -7.30 -16.30 -20.83
C ILE A 192 -6.31 -16.93 -21.84
N VAL A 193 -5.15 -16.32 -22.03
CA VAL A 193 -4.13 -16.82 -22.98
C VAL A 193 -3.71 -18.24 -22.59
N ARG A 194 -3.47 -18.47 -21.31
CA ARG A 194 -3.11 -19.80 -20.81
C ARG A 194 -4.20 -20.82 -21.09
N HIS A 195 -5.44 -20.48 -20.81
CA HIS A 195 -6.59 -21.37 -21.05
C HIS A 195 -6.72 -21.69 -22.53
N LEU A 196 -6.57 -20.71 -23.43
CA LEU A 196 -6.60 -20.91 -24.88
C LEU A 196 -5.45 -21.82 -25.34
N LEU A 197 -4.24 -21.60 -24.85
CA LEU A 197 -3.07 -22.44 -25.19
C LEU A 197 -3.31 -23.90 -24.78
N PHE A 198 -3.81 -24.16 -23.59
CA PHE A 198 -4.10 -25.52 -23.13
C PHE A 198 -5.24 -26.18 -23.93
N THR A 199 -6.21 -25.41 -24.39
CA THR A 199 -7.35 -25.94 -25.13
C THR A 199 -7.02 -26.25 -26.59
N PHE A 200 -6.21 -25.41 -27.23
CA PHE A 200 -5.96 -25.48 -28.67
C PHE A 200 -4.61 -26.06 -29.06
N VAL A 201 -3.62 -26.06 -28.18
CA VAL A 201 -2.27 -26.58 -28.47
C VAL A 201 -2.14 -28.00 -27.94
N TYR A 202 -2.20 -28.99 -28.84
CA TYR A 202 -2.04 -30.40 -28.51
C TYR A 202 -0.60 -30.70 -28.04
N GLY A 203 -0.46 -31.41 -26.93
CA GLY A 203 0.84 -31.86 -26.42
C GLY A 203 1.56 -30.85 -25.50
N MET A 204 0.94 -29.71 -25.19
CA MET A 204 1.48 -28.84 -24.14
C MET A 204 1.30 -29.48 -22.77
N PRO A 205 2.38 -29.78 -22.03
CA PRO A 205 2.22 -30.32 -20.70
C PRO A 205 1.52 -29.29 -19.82
N TYR A 206 0.57 -29.73 -19.02
CA TYR A 206 -0.04 -28.93 -17.93
C TYR A 206 0.98 -28.72 -16.79
N SER A 207 2.22 -28.60 -17.15
CA SER A 207 3.24 -28.13 -16.22
C SER A 207 2.92 -26.69 -15.92
N GLN A 208 2.64 -26.39 -14.66
CA GLN A 208 2.67 -25.04 -14.14
C GLN A 208 4.05 -24.47 -14.45
N SER A 209 4.22 -23.95 -15.67
CA SER A 209 5.46 -23.27 -16.03
C SER A 209 5.54 -22.06 -15.11
N SER A 210 6.34 -22.21 -14.06
CA SER A 210 6.59 -21.21 -13.01
C SER A 210 6.97 -19.84 -13.58
N THR A 211 7.56 -19.80 -14.77
CA THR A 211 7.97 -18.59 -15.48
C THR A 211 6.80 -17.74 -16.02
N MET A 212 5.76 -18.36 -16.64
CA MET A 212 4.61 -17.57 -17.12
C MET A 212 3.73 -17.08 -15.96
N GLN A 213 3.54 -17.90 -14.95
CA GLN A 213 2.78 -17.50 -13.75
C GLN A 213 3.49 -16.38 -12.99
N SER A 214 4.82 -16.31 -13.03
CA SER A 214 5.56 -15.22 -12.42
C SER A 214 5.40 -13.91 -13.17
N PHE A 215 5.28 -13.90 -14.50
CA PHE A 215 5.17 -12.66 -15.28
C PHE A 215 3.87 -11.90 -15.01
N ALA A 216 2.72 -12.55 -15.14
CA ALA A 216 1.44 -11.86 -14.88
C ALA A 216 1.24 -11.52 -13.41
N LEU A 217 1.77 -12.35 -12.52
CA LEU A 217 1.78 -12.05 -11.11
C LEU A 217 2.58 -10.77 -10.81
N HIS A 218 3.74 -10.60 -11.44
CA HIS A 218 4.57 -9.40 -11.32
C HIS A 218 4.01 -8.20 -12.08
N ALA A 219 3.35 -8.44 -13.21
CA ALA A 219 2.70 -7.39 -13.99
C ALA A 219 1.39 -6.86 -13.36
N THR A 220 0.81 -7.60 -12.41
CA THR A 220 -0.38 -7.17 -11.66
C THR A 220 0.07 -6.55 -10.33
N PRO A 221 0.02 -5.21 -10.15
CA PRO A 221 0.64 -4.54 -9.00
C PRO A 221 0.17 -5.07 -7.64
N VAL A 222 -1.14 -5.31 -7.49
CA VAL A 222 -1.71 -5.80 -6.23
C VAL A 222 -1.23 -7.21 -5.90
N LEU A 223 -1.32 -8.13 -6.88
CA LEU A 223 -0.94 -9.54 -6.67
C LEU A 223 0.58 -9.69 -6.57
N GLY A 224 1.32 -8.92 -7.36
CA GLY A 224 2.77 -8.92 -7.32
C GLY A 224 3.32 -8.48 -5.98
N LEU A 225 2.78 -7.40 -5.41
CA LEU A 225 3.14 -6.94 -4.07
C LEU A 225 2.68 -7.93 -2.98
N LEU A 226 1.52 -8.57 -3.16
CA LEU A 226 0.98 -9.50 -2.17
C LEU A 226 1.74 -10.83 -2.14
N GLN A 227 2.16 -11.37 -3.29
CA GLN A 227 2.75 -12.71 -3.40
C GLN A 227 4.26 -12.67 -3.67
N GLY A 228 4.72 -11.75 -4.52
CA GLY A 228 6.11 -11.62 -4.95
C GLY A 228 6.89 -10.49 -4.28
N GLY A 229 6.17 -9.52 -3.67
CA GLY A 229 6.77 -8.36 -3.05
C GLY A 229 7.40 -8.66 -1.69
N PHE A 230 6.93 -8.02 -0.68
CA PHE A 230 7.54 -8.09 0.65
C PHE A 230 7.49 -9.49 1.28
N ARG A 231 8.62 -10.19 1.22
CA ARG A 231 8.84 -11.48 1.90
C ARG A 231 9.86 -11.29 3.00
N VAL A 232 9.61 -11.90 4.12
CA VAL A 232 10.61 -12.00 5.19
C VAL A 232 11.47 -13.21 4.88
N GLN A 233 12.71 -12.97 4.45
CA GLN A 233 13.68 -14.03 4.20
C GLN A 233 14.54 -14.24 5.44
N THR A 234 14.80 -15.49 5.75
CA THR A 234 15.72 -15.93 6.80
C THR A 234 16.84 -16.70 6.13
N ASP A 235 18.06 -16.26 6.30
CA ASP A 235 19.22 -16.95 5.76
C ASP A 235 19.61 -18.14 6.64
N TRP A 236 20.03 -19.25 6.00
CA TRP A 236 20.56 -20.41 6.68
C TRP A 236 22.09 -20.34 6.62
N LEU A 237 22.74 -20.31 7.77
CA LEU A 237 24.20 -20.47 7.85
C LEU A 237 24.54 -21.92 8.15
N GLU A 238 25.44 -22.46 7.34
CA GLU A 238 26.10 -23.72 7.63
C GLU A 238 27.34 -23.46 8.48
N ARG A 239 27.33 -23.94 9.71
CA ARG A 239 28.46 -23.89 10.62
C ARG A 239 28.71 -25.29 11.18
N ASP A 240 29.91 -25.78 11.00
CA ASP A 240 30.34 -27.12 11.47
C ASP A 240 29.46 -28.30 10.98
N GLY A 241 28.99 -28.23 9.73
CA GLY A 241 28.13 -29.28 9.13
C GLY A 241 26.69 -29.29 9.63
N MET A 242 26.29 -28.31 10.46
CA MET A 242 24.91 -28.10 10.89
C MET A 242 24.37 -26.80 10.33
N TYR A 243 23.12 -26.82 9.84
CA TYR A 243 22.42 -25.66 9.37
C TYR A 243 21.77 -24.93 10.55
N TYR A 244 22.28 -23.76 10.86
CA TYR A 244 21.66 -22.84 11.82
C TYR A 244 20.86 -21.80 11.06
N MET A 245 19.63 -21.51 11.50
CA MET A 245 18.92 -20.34 11.02
C MET A 245 19.66 -19.10 11.54
N GLU A 246 20.34 -18.36 10.66
CA GLU A 246 20.76 -17.02 11.00
C GLU A 246 19.53 -16.13 10.93
N TYR A 247 19.11 -15.70 12.10
CA TYR A 247 17.93 -14.86 12.26
C TYR A 247 18.30 -13.40 12.02
N ALA A 248 18.55 -13.04 10.76
CA ALA A 248 18.51 -11.65 10.33
C ALA A 248 17.32 -11.50 9.37
N PRO A 249 16.10 -11.29 9.86
CA PRO A 249 14.94 -11.16 9.00
C PRO A 249 15.12 -9.93 8.12
N ARG A 250 15.20 -10.14 6.80
CA ARG A 250 15.30 -9.07 5.81
C ARG A 250 14.00 -8.97 5.06
N LEU A 251 13.58 -7.74 4.82
CA LEU A 251 12.44 -7.46 3.95
C LEU A 251 12.95 -7.43 2.52
N GLU A 252 12.64 -8.44 1.73
CA GLU A 252 12.87 -8.48 0.29
C GLU A 252 11.67 -7.91 -0.44
N GLY A 253 11.88 -7.46 -1.69
CA GLY A 253 10.80 -6.95 -2.53
C GLY A 253 10.87 -5.47 -2.87
N TRP A 254 11.86 -4.73 -2.34
CA TRP A 254 12.07 -3.32 -2.69
C TRP A 254 12.31 -3.11 -4.19
N SER A 255 12.98 -4.06 -4.86
CA SER A 255 13.21 -4.05 -6.31
C SER A 255 11.91 -4.08 -7.10
N TYR A 256 10.88 -4.75 -6.59
CA TYR A 256 9.58 -4.84 -7.24
C TYR A 256 8.85 -3.48 -7.29
N LEU A 257 8.90 -2.70 -6.21
CA LEU A 257 8.36 -1.34 -6.22
C LEU A 257 9.12 -0.42 -7.18
N GLY A 258 10.44 -0.60 -7.32
CA GLY A 258 11.24 0.12 -8.30
C GLY A 258 10.93 -0.24 -9.75
N MET A 259 10.41 -1.44 -10.03
CA MET A 259 9.96 -1.82 -11.38
C MET A 259 8.58 -1.28 -11.74
N LEU A 260 7.76 -0.94 -10.72
CA LEU A 260 6.40 -0.41 -10.90
C LEU A 260 6.34 1.12 -10.93
N ALA A 261 7.39 1.79 -10.44
CA ALA A 261 7.52 3.25 -10.41
C ALA A 261 8.08 3.82 -11.70
#